data_f9cba68f8627df652bf6b331e27ab6d4
#
_entry.id   f9cba68f8627df652bf6b331e27ab6d4
#
_cell.length_a   1.000
_cell.length_b   1.000
_cell.length_c   1.000
_cell.angle_alpha   90.00
_cell.angle_beta   90.00
_cell.angle_gamma   90.00
#
_symmetry.space_group_name_H-M   'P 1'
#
loop_
_entity.id
_entity.type
_entity.pdbx_description
1 polymer ?
#
loop_
_entity_poly.entity_id
_entity_poly.type
_entity_poly.pdbx_seq_one_letter_code
_entity_poly.pdbx_strand_id
1 'polypeptide(L)'
;MAGSELEKAYLPSCWSKRWDAEELLQQYLRKCEDITNKARSSINCELDIPYSTTDRTKYDIYGTNLPKDAPIFVFIHGGYWQEFTKDLSAFAVSTFVSQGIKVITGGYDLCPNVTLTEIMSQTKILVEKILKDAYSSGSRVWIAGHSAGAQMAASLLHDKNWLSAITQKGYKKILKGLILIGGVYDLKPLLLTSMNEALKLTPEEIKSFSFAPIEQTDNSKKSEEPIRDIKVILTVGECDSPVFIKESKRYAQRLLEFVDNVEFVLLRNNTDHFDIVENLTQPDFLLTKLILQNIKSQ
;
A
#
# COMPACT_ATOMS: atom_id res chain seq x y z
N MET A 1 -12.37 21.20 -21.21
CA MET A 1 -12.92 21.42 -19.85
C MET A 1 -13.09 20.09 -19.08
N ALA A 2 -13.71 19.06 -19.66
CA ALA A 2 -13.85 17.75 -18.98
C ALA A 2 -12.51 17.09 -18.62
N GLY A 3 -11.47 17.19 -19.45
CA GLY A 3 -10.15 16.64 -19.17
C GLY A 3 -9.44 17.27 -17.96
N SER A 4 -9.59 18.56 -17.75
CA SER A 4 -8.97 19.26 -16.61
C SER A 4 -9.64 18.93 -15.27
N GLU A 5 -10.93 18.64 -15.24
CA GLU A 5 -11.66 18.23 -14.03
C GLU A 5 -11.32 16.79 -13.66
N LEU A 6 -11.23 15.89 -14.65
CA LEU A 6 -10.81 14.51 -14.41
C LEU A 6 -9.36 14.45 -13.94
N GLU A 7 -8.46 15.21 -14.58
CA GLU A 7 -7.07 15.33 -14.15
C GLU A 7 -6.99 15.75 -12.68
N LYS A 8 -7.66 16.83 -12.31
CA LYS A 8 -7.72 17.29 -10.91
C LYS A 8 -8.29 16.24 -9.97
N ALA A 9 -9.29 15.47 -10.42
CA ALA A 9 -9.90 14.43 -9.60
C ALA A 9 -8.93 13.29 -9.26
N TYR A 10 -7.93 13.03 -10.12
CA TYR A 10 -6.89 12.04 -9.90
C TYR A 10 -5.56 12.64 -9.38
N LEU A 11 -5.54 13.93 -9.03
CA LEU A 11 -4.40 14.61 -8.38
C LEU A 11 -4.71 14.88 -6.90
N PRO A 12 -4.37 13.97 -5.96
CA PRO A 12 -4.68 14.14 -4.54
C PRO A 12 -4.12 15.43 -3.94
N SER A 13 -2.98 15.94 -4.45
CA SER A 13 -2.40 17.20 -4.00
C SER A 13 -3.31 18.41 -4.19
N CYS A 14 -4.26 18.36 -5.14
CA CYS A 14 -5.22 19.43 -5.37
C CYS A 14 -6.35 19.49 -4.31
N TRP A 15 -6.42 18.54 -3.38
CA TRP A 15 -7.53 18.39 -2.43
C TRP A 15 -7.12 18.65 -0.98
N SER A 16 -5.83 18.74 -0.72
CA SER A 16 -5.32 19.13 0.60
C SER A 16 -5.78 20.54 0.98
N LYS A 17 -6.02 20.74 2.26
CA LYS A 17 -6.31 22.06 2.84
C LYS A 17 -5.09 22.71 3.50
N ARG A 18 -3.92 22.03 3.45
CA ARG A 18 -2.71 22.50 4.13
C ARG A 18 -1.95 23.57 3.33
N TRP A 19 -1.78 23.33 2.04
CA TRP A 19 -1.04 24.15 1.09
C TRP A 19 -1.62 24.00 -0.31
N ASP A 20 -1.16 24.81 -1.27
CA ASP A 20 -1.41 24.52 -2.67
C ASP A 20 -0.68 23.24 -3.11
N ALA A 21 -1.00 22.73 -4.30
CA ALA A 21 -0.55 21.42 -4.75
C ALA A 21 0.98 21.31 -4.89
N GLU A 22 1.64 22.39 -5.34
CA GLU A 22 3.09 22.41 -5.55
C GLU A 22 3.84 22.47 -4.22
N GLU A 23 3.46 23.40 -3.35
CA GLU A 23 4.04 23.54 -2.01
C GLU A 23 3.82 22.28 -1.18
N LEU A 24 2.63 21.68 -1.27
CA LEU A 24 2.32 20.43 -0.59
C LEU A 24 3.30 19.31 -0.95
N LEU A 25 3.57 19.11 -2.24
CA LEU A 25 4.50 18.07 -2.70
C LEU A 25 5.93 18.34 -2.25
N GLN A 26 6.36 19.60 -2.27
CA GLN A 26 7.69 19.98 -1.78
C GLN A 26 7.83 19.72 -0.28
N GLN A 27 6.84 20.10 0.52
CA GLN A 27 6.84 19.86 1.97
C GLN A 27 6.76 18.37 2.30
N TYR A 28 5.96 17.62 1.55
CA TYR A 28 5.87 16.17 1.69
C TYR A 28 7.21 15.49 1.44
N LEU A 29 7.91 15.82 0.35
CA LEU A 29 9.21 15.26 0.01
C LEU A 29 10.26 15.55 1.10
N ARG A 30 10.36 16.81 1.55
CA ARG A 30 11.27 17.18 2.64
C ARG A 30 11.00 16.36 3.91
N LYS A 31 9.73 16.24 4.27
CA LYS A 31 9.31 15.48 5.45
C LYS A 31 9.61 13.98 5.31
N CYS A 32 9.44 13.40 4.12
CA CYS A 32 9.81 12.02 3.82
C CYS A 32 11.32 11.78 4.03
N GLU A 33 12.14 12.67 3.50
CA GLU A 33 13.61 12.62 3.64
C GLU A 33 14.01 12.72 5.11
N ASP A 34 13.50 13.70 5.83
CA ASP A 34 13.81 13.93 7.25
C ASP A 34 13.43 12.73 8.12
N ILE A 35 12.23 12.18 7.92
CA ILE A 35 11.74 11.01 8.66
C ILE A 35 12.63 9.81 8.37
N THR A 36 12.96 9.56 7.11
CA THR A 36 13.77 8.39 6.71
C THR A 36 15.20 8.52 7.22
N ASN A 37 15.82 9.70 7.08
CA ASN A 37 17.17 9.95 7.60
C ASN A 37 17.24 9.80 9.12
N LYS A 38 16.23 10.30 9.84
CA LYS A 38 16.12 10.12 11.30
C LYS A 38 15.95 8.64 11.67
N ALA A 39 15.13 7.91 10.96
CA ALA A 39 14.94 6.47 11.20
C ALA A 39 16.24 5.69 11.00
N ARG A 40 16.95 5.94 9.89
CA ARG A 40 18.22 5.28 9.56
C ARG A 40 19.34 5.60 10.55
N SER A 41 19.37 6.81 11.10
CA SER A 41 20.41 7.22 12.07
C SER A 41 20.15 6.74 13.50
N SER A 42 18.89 6.41 13.86
CA SER A 42 18.51 6.13 15.25
C SER A 42 18.01 4.71 15.51
N ILE A 43 17.72 3.94 14.47
CA ILE A 43 17.14 2.59 14.57
C ILE A 43 18.04 1.58 13.86
N ASN A 44 18.32 0.47 14.52
CA ASN A 44 19.06 -0.62 13.90
C ASN A 44 18.36 -1.10 12.64
N CYS A 45 19.03 -1.05 11.52
CA CYS A 45 18.46 -1.38 10.22
C CYS A 45 19.48 -2.10 9.34
N GLU A 46 18.96 -2.82 8.36
CA GLU A 46 19.68 -3.35 7.22
C GLU A 46 19.04 -2.79 5.96
N LEU A 47 19.84 -2.19 5.11
CA LEU A 47 19.38 -1.44 3.96
C LEU A 47 19.70 -2.18 2.66
N ASP A 48 18.94 -1.89 1.62
CA ASP A 48 19.20 -2.32 0.25
C ASP A 48 19.29 -3.85 0.07
N ILE A 49 18.48 -4.60 0.81
CA ILE A 49 18.41 -6.06 0.70
C ILE A 49 17.72 -6.42 -0.64
N PRO A 50 18.41 -7.10 -1.59
CA PRO A 50 17.81 -7.41 -2.87
C PRO A 50 16.78 -8.55 -2.77
N TYR A 51 15.68 -8.41 -3.47
CA TYR A 51 14.70 -9.48 -3.68
C TYR A 51 14.56 -9.89 -5.15
N SER A 52 15.10 -9.08 -6.07
CA SER A 52 15.20 -9.37 -7.49
C SER A 52 16.46 -8.72 -8.07
N THR A 53 16.56 -8.59 -9.39
CA THR A 53 17.83 -8.31 -10.11
C THR A 53 18.06 -6.84 -10.45
N THR A 54 17.07 -5.98 -10.33
CA THR A 54 17.20 -4.56 -10.65
C THR A 54 17.61 -3.72 -9.43
N ASP A 55 18.14 -2.53 -9.67
CA ASP A 55 18.60 -1.65 -8.58
C ASP A 55 17.47 -1.18 -7.66
N ARG A 56 16.22 -1.13 -8.13
CA ARG A 56 15.07 -0.70 -7.34
C ARG A 56 14.36 -1.85 -6.63
N THR A 57 14.61 -3.10 -7.02
CA THR A 57 14.00 -4.30 -6.41
C THR A 57 14.73 -4.71 -5.13
N LYS A 58 14.76 -3.78 -4.18
CA LYS A 58 15.38 -3.92 -2.84
C LYS A 58 14.38 -3.49 -1.78
N TYR A 59 14.62 -3.91 -0.54
CA TYR A 59 13.88 -3.45 0.62
C TYR A 59 14.83 -3.12 1.77
N ASP A 60 14.37 -2.29 2.69
CA ASP A 60 15.04 -2.02 3.95
C ASP A 60 14.27 -2.67 5.08
N ILE A 61 14.97 -3.18 6.09
CA ILE A 61 14.38 -3.68 7.33
C ILE A 61 14.88 -2.88 8.52
N TYR A 62 13.97 -2.42 9.36
CA TYR A 62 14.22 -1.65 10.57
C TYR A 62 13.80 -2.44 11.80
N GLY A 63 14.51 -2.25 12.91
CA GLY A 63 14.31 -3.01 14.15
C GLY A 63 14.98 -4.37 14.12
N THR A 64 16.15 -4.47 13.47
CA THR A 64 16.90 -5.75 13.33
C THR A 64 17.38 -6.33 14.65
N ASN A 65 17.44 -5.50 15.70
CA ASN A 65 17.77 -5.89 17.09
C ASN A 65 16.55 -6.40 17.88
N LEU A 66 15.33 -6.34 17.33
CA LEU A 66 14.15 -6.93 17.97
C LEU A 66 14.18 -8.48 17.91
N PRO A 67 13.38 -9.17 18.75
CA PRO A 67 13.27 -10.61 18.72
C PRO A 67 13.04 -11.16 17.31
N LYS A 68 13.56 -12.35 17.03
CA LYS A 68 13.46 -12.94 15.68
C LYS A 68 12.01 -13.12 15.23
N ASP A 69 11.14 -13.48 16.15
CA ASP A 69 9.70 -13.71 15.96
C ASP A 69 8.83 -12.43 16.10
N ALA A 70 9.46 -11.26 16.27
CA ALA A 70 8.73 -10.01 16.33
C ALA A 70 7.85 -9.84 15.08
N PRO A 71 6.62 -9.29 15.23
CA PRO A 71 5.74 -9.01 14.10
C PRO A 71 6.42 -8.10 13.06
N ILE A 72 6.03 -8.26 11.80
CA ILE A 72 6.58 -7.50 10.67
C ILE A 72 5.46 -6.68 10.04
N PHE A 73 5.71 -5.38 9.90
CA PHE A 73 4.89 -4.46 9.13
C PHE A 73 5.64 -4.08 7.84
N VAL A 74 5.08 -4.45 6.69
CA VAL A 74 5.63 -4.14 5.37
C VAL A 74 4.92 -2.92 4.82
N PHE A 75 5.65 -1.93 4.34
CA PHE A 75 5.09 -0.74 3.72
C PHE A 75 5.52 -0.62 2.25
N ILE A 76 4.55 -0.50 1.34
CA ILE A 76 4.74 -0.30 -0.10
C ILE A 76 4.34 1.13 -0.43
N HIS A 77 5.28 1.90 -0.99
CA HIS A 77 5.07 3.32 -1.29
C HIS A 77 4.11 3.55 -2.47
N GLY A 78 3.57 4.76 -2.54
CA GLY A 78 2.75 5.26 -3.64
C GLY A 78 3.56 5.90 -4.75
N GLY A 79 2.94 6.86 -5.48
CA GLY A 79 3.56 7.62 -6.55
C GLY A 79 3.14 7.17 -7.94
N TYR A 80 1.89 6.76 -8.12
CA TYR A 80 1.32 6.35 -9.43
C TYR A 80 2.19 5.38 -10.22
N TRP A 81 2.93 4.49 -9.53
CA TRP A 81 3.87 3.51 -10.14
C TRP A 81 4.98 4.15 -11.00
N GLN A 82 5.22 5.45 -10.88
CA GLN A 82 6.19 6.23 -11.68
C GLN A 82 7.04 7.17 -10.84
N GLU A 83 6.74 7.33 -9.55
CA GLU A 83 7.43 8.25 -8.65
C GLU A 83 7.75 7.60 -7.30
N PHE A 84 8.58 8.30 -6.51
CA PHE A 84 9.03 7.94 -5.17
C PHE A 84 9.92 6.70 -5.09
N THR A 85 10.29 6.36 -3.88
CA THR A 85 11.18 5.25 -3.56
C THR A 85 10.91 4.73 -2.14
N LYS A 86 11.44 3.54 -1.80
CA LYS A 86 11.47 3.03 -0.43
C LYS A 86 12.19 3.98 0.55
N ASP A 87 13.15 4.78 0.03
CA ASP A 87 13.97 5.72 0.81
C ASP A 87 13.21 6.97 1.27
N LEU A 88 11.95 7.12 0.85
CA LEU A 88 11.04 8.17 1.27
C LEU A 88 9.86 7.63 2.08
N SER A 89 9.96 6.42 2.67
CA SER A 89 8.78 5.69 3.11
C SER A 89 8.84 5.21 4.57
N ALA A 90 9.75 5.75 5.39
CA ALA A 90 9.97 5.28 6.76
C ALA A 90 8.99 5.86 7.80
N PHE A 91 7.78 6.28 7.42
CA PHE A 91 6.80 6.94 8.29
C PHE A 91 6.46 6.16 9.56
N ALA A 92 6.25 4.85 9.43
CA ALA A 92 5.87 4.00 10.56
C ALA A 92 7.07 3.54 11.42
N VAL A 93 8.31 3.72 10.94
CA VAL A 93 9.49 3.07 11.50
C VAL A 93 9.68 3.39 12.98
N SER A 94 9.81 4.67 13.34
CA SER A 94 10.12 5.06 14.72
C SER A 94 9.04 4.60 15.70
N THR A 95 7.78 4.79 15.33
CA THR A 95 6.63 4.46 16.18
C THR A 95 6.46 2.96 16.32
N PHE A 96 6.57 2.19 15.24
CA PHE A 96 6.29 0.75 15.28
C PHE A 96 7.46 -0.03 15.89
N VAL A 97 8.70 0.35 15.58
CA VAL A 97 9.88 -0.30 16.19
C VAL A 97 9.90 -0.10 17.70
N SER A 98 9.52 1.10 18.20
CA SER A 98 9.38 1.33 19.66
C SER A 98 8.32 0.45 20.31
N GLN A 99 7.40 -0.11 19.53
CA GLN A 99 6.34 -1.02 19.98
C GLN A 99 6.67 -2.50 19.74
N GLY A 100 7.92 -2.82 19.39
CA GLY A 100 8.38 -4.18 19.17
C GLY A 100 8.01 -4.79 17.82
N ILE A 101 7.70 -3.97 16.82
CA ILE A 101 7.31 -4.39 15.47
C ILE A 101 8.42 -4.02 14.50
N LYS A 102 8.95 -5.00 13.76
CA LYS A 102 9.87 -4.75 12.64
C LYS A 102 9.15 -4.06 11.50
N VAL A 103 9.80 -3.11 10.85
CA VAL A 103 9.24 -2.41 9.68
C VAL A 103 10.09 -2.70 8.46
N ILE A 104 9.44 -3.04 7.35
CA ILE A 104 10.08 -3.21 6.04
C ILE A 104 9.52 -2.16 5.10
N THR A 105 10.39 -1.42 4.39
CA THR A 105 10.00 -0.55 3.28
C THR A 105 10.42 -1.18 1.97
N GLY A 106 9.46 -1.45 1.08
CA GLY A 106 9.69 -2.13 -0.19
C GLY A 106 9.83 -1.15 -1.35
N GLY A 107 10.90 -1.32 -2.15
CA GLY A 107 11.07 -0.64 -3.43
C GLY A 107 10.63 -1.51 -4.60
N TYR A 108 10.40 -0.90 -5.75
CA TYR A 108 10.02 -1.57 -7.00
C TYR A 108 10.42 -0.68 -8.20
N ASP A 109 10.50 -1.28 -9.39
CA ASP A 109 10.76 -0.52 -10.60
C ASP A 109 9.56 0.35 -10.98
N LEU A 110 9.80 1.41 -11.74
CA LEU A 110 8.79 2.40 -12.09
C LEU A 110 8.52 2.42 -13.60
N CYS A 111 7.28 2.73 -13.96
CA CYS A 111 6.92 3.14 -15.30
C CYS A 111 7.64 4.45 -15.67
N PRO A 112 8.03 4.67 -16.94
CA PRO A 112 7.79 3.79 -18.10
C PRO A 112 8.86 2.72 -18.31
N ASN A 113 9.84 2.54 -17.40
CA ASN A 113 10.95 1.58 -17.60
C ASN A 113 10.46 0.13 -17.55
N VAL A 114 9.38 -0.12 -16.84
CA VAL A 114 8.67 -1.40 -16.75
C VAL A 114 7.18 -1.17 -16.88
N THR A 115 6.42 -2.23 -17.16
CA THR A 115 4.97 -2.23 -17.23
C THR A 115 4.34 -2.35 -15.82
N LEU A 116 3.06 -2.00 -15.70
CA LEU A 116 2.31 -2.24 -14.47
C LEU A 116 2.28 -3.74 -14.11
N THR A 117 2.16 -4.61 -15.11
CA THR A 117 2.21 -6.08 -14.94
C THR A 117 3.51 -6.53 -14.28
N GLU A 118 4.65 -5.98 -14.69
CA GLU A 118 5.96 -6.29 -14.10
C GLU A 118 6.04 -5.79 -12.66
N ILE A 119 5.52 -4.60 -12.37
CA ILE A 119 5.46 -4.05 -11.00
C ILE A 119 4.63 -4.97 -10.08
N MET A 120 3.47 -5.45 -10.55
CA MET A 120 2.64 -6.41 -9.79
C MET A 120 3.37 -7.73 -9.57
N SER A 121 4.15 -8.20 -10.52
CA SER A 121 5.00 -9.38 -10.37
C SER A 121 6.08 -9.15 -9.30
N GLN A 122 6.76 -8.00 -9.34
CA GLN A 122 7.78 -7.63 -8.34
C GLN A 122 7.17 -7.55 -6.93
N THR A 123 5.97 -7.01 -6.79
CA THR A 123 5.23 -6.97 -5.51
C THR A 123 5.03 -8.37 -4.93
N LYS A 124 4.62 -9.32 -5.76
CA LYS A 124 4.47 -10.73 -5.35
C LYS A 124 5.78 -11.35 -4.91
N ILE A 125 6.85 -11.11 -5.65
CA ILE A 125 8.21 -11.63 -5.34
C ILE A 125 8.69 -11.03 -4.01
N LEU A 126 8.55 -9.72 -3.80
CA LEU A 126 8.91 -9.05 -2.54
C LEU A 126 8.17 -9.66 -1.36
N VAL A 127 6.85 -9.75 -1.46
CA VAL A 127 6.01 -10.25 -0.36
C VAL A 127 6.31 -11.72 -0.09
N GLU A 128 6.48 -12.55 -1.12
CA GLU A 128 6.81 -13.96 -0.94
C GLU A 128 8.19 -14.14 -0.28
N LYS A 129 9.19 -13.33 -0.65
CA LYS A 129 10.51 -13.32 0.01
C LYS A 129 10.37 -13.01 1.50
N ILE A 130 9.61 -11.97 1.85
CA ILE A 130 9.38 -11.57 3.24
C ILE A 130 8.61 -12.67 4.00
N LEU A 131 7.57 -13.24 3.41
CA LEU A 131 6.79 -14.32 4.02
C LEU A 131 7.64 -15.57 4.26
N LYS A 132 8.54 -15.92 3.33
CA LYS A 132 9.48 -17.06 3.51
C LYS A 132 10.39 -16.85 4.72
N ASP A 133 10.99 -15.66 4.84
CA ASP A 133 11.91 -15.35 5.94
C ASP A 133 11.15 -15.27 7.28
N ALA A 134 9.97 -14.63 7.27
CA ALA A 134 9.08 -14.55 8.42
C ALA A 134 8.57 -15.92 8.90
N TYR A 135 8.25 -16.81 7.97
CA TYR A 135 7.81 -18.17 8.29
C TYR A 135 8.91 -18.95 9.05
N SER A 136 10.15 -18.78 8.62
CA SER A 136 11.30 -19.43 9.27
C SER A 136 11.59 -18.90 10.67
N SER A 137 11.22 -17.63 10.96
CA SER A 137 11.40 -17.02 12.28
C SER A 137 10.16 -17.11 13.18
N GLY A 138 9.01 -17.53 12.66
CA GLY A 138 7.73 -17.53 13.38
C GLY A 138 7.06 -16.16 13.46
N SER A 139 7.51 -15.18 12.69
CA SER A 139 6.96 -13.83 12.66
C SER A 139 5.60 -13.79 11.93
N ARG A 140 4.71 -12.93 12.40
CA ARG A 140 3.45 -12.61 11.72
C ARG A 140 3.66 -11.38 10.84
N VAL A 141 3.02 -11.34 9.67
CA VAL A 141 3.23 -10.30 8.65
C VAL A 141 1.94 -9.53 8.39
N TRP A 142 2.06 -8.22 8.38
CA TRP A 142 1.05 -7.27 7.91
C TRP A 142 1.61 -6.49 6.73
N ILE A 143 0.82 -6.34 5.67
CA ILE A 143 1.23 -5.62 4.46
C ILE A 143 0.42 -4.33 4.38
N ALA A 144 1.08 -3.21 4.35
CA ALA A 144 0.48 -1.92 4.13
C ALA A 144 0.94 -1.34 2.79
N GLY A 145 0.07 -0.60 2.15
CA GLY A 145 0.42 0.20 0.98
C GLY A 145 -0.30 1.54 1.00
N HIS A 146 0.31 2.53 0.40
CA HIS A 146 -0.26 3.87 0.26
C HIS A 146 -0.50 4.19 -1.22
N SER A 147 -1.68 4.74 -1.57
CA SER A 147 -1.99 5.17 -2.95
C SER A 147 -1.81 4.03 -3.96
N ALA A 148 -0.94 4.17 -4.95
CA ALA A 148 -0.54 3.09 -5.86
C ALA A 148 -0.05 1.84 -5.12
N GLY A 149 0.70 2.00 -4.01
CA GLY A 149 1.13 0.88 -3.17
C GLY A 149 -0.02 0.14 -2.49
N ALA A 150 -1.12 0.82 -2.16
CA ALA A 150 -2.32 0.18 -1.65
C ALA A 150 -2.99 -0.69 -2.73
N GLN A 151 -3.03 -0.22 -3.97
CA GLN A 151 -3.53 -1.00 -5.09
C GLN A 151 -2.62 -2.22 -5.36
N MET A 152 -1.29 -2.06 -5.26
CA MET A 152 -0.33 -3.17 -5.37
C MET A 152 -0.55 -4.22 -4.28
N ALA A 153 -0.72 -3.80 -3.03
CA ALA A 153 -1.05 -4.70 -1.93
C ALA A 153 -2.41 -5.40 -2.15
N ALA A 154 -3.42 -4.66 -2.63
CA ALA A 154 -4.74 -5.21 -2.96
C ALA A 154 -4.67 -6.28 -4.07
N SER A 155 -3.76 -6.13 -5.06
CA SER A 155 -3.60 -7.09 -6.15
C SER A 155 -3.31 -8.51 -5.67
N LEU A 156 -2.68 -8.66 -4.51
CA LEU A 156 -2.38 -9.95 -3.88
C LEU A 156 -3.65 -10.75 -3.56
N LEU A 157 -4.75 -10.08 -3.20
CA LEU A 157 -6.04 -10.74 -2.90
C LEU A 157 -6.75 -11.25 -4.16
N HIS A 158 -6.42 -10.69 -5.32
CA HIS A 158 -7.04 -11.04 -6.61
C HIS A 158 -6.25 -12.07 -7.42
N ASP A 159 -5.02 -12.41 -7.00
CA ASP A 159 -4.21 -13.44 -7.66
C ASP A 159 -4.41 -14.80 -6.99
N LYS A 160 -5.38 -15.57 -7.50
CA LYS A 160 -5.71 -16.92 -7.00
C LYS A 160 -4.53 -17.89 -7.06
N ASN A 161 -3.70 -17.78 -8.10
CA ASN A 161 -2.54 -18.64 -8.27
C ASN A 161 -1.48 -18.34 -7.18
N TRP A 162 -1.22 -17.07 -6.93
CA TRP A 162 -0.31 -16.66 -5.87
C TRP A 162 -0.83 -17.04 -4.48
N LEU A 163 -2.13 -16.79 -4.20
CA LEU A 163 -2.76 -17.20 -2.93
C LEU A 163 -2.68 -18.71 -2.71
N SER A 164 -2.92 -19.51 -3.76
CA SER A 164 -2.77 -20.96 -3.70
C SER A 164 -1.33 -21.36 -3.40
N ALA A 165 -0.35 -20.74 -4.08
CA ALA A 165 1.06 -21.03 -3.90
C ALA A 165 1.53 -20.71 -2.46
N ILE A 166 1.18 -19.54 -1.89
CA ILE A 166 1.56 -19.21 -0.50
C ILE A 166 0.82 -20.08 0.52
N THR A 167 -0.38 -20.56 0.18
CA THR A 167 -1.14 -21.50 1.03
C THR A 167 -0.44 -22.85 1.09
N GLN A 168 -0.04 -23.41 -0.06
CA GLN A 168 0.69 -24.68 -0.15
C GLN A 168 2.06 -24.64 0.59
N LYS A 169 2.72 -23.48 0.56
CA LYS A 169 3.99 -23.25 1.29
C LYS A 169 3.76 -23.00 2.80
N GLY A 170 2.53 -22.91 3.26
CA GLY A 170 2.17 -22.59 4.65
C GLY A 170 2.28 -21.11 5.02
N TYR A 171 2.68 -20.25 4.09
CA TYR A 171 2.93 -18.83 4.34
C TYR A 171 1.65 -18.03 4.60
N LYS A 172 0.50 -18.48 4.08
CA LYS A 172 -0.79 -17.84 4.37
C LYS A 172 -1.10 -17.75 5.87
N LYS A 173 -0.64 -18.71 6.67
CA LYS A 173 -0.89 -18.74 8.12
C LYS A 173 -0.27 -17.57 8.88
N ILE A 174 0.81 -17.01 8.36
CA ILE A 174 1.53 -15.88 8.98
C ILE A 174 1.18 -14.53 8.37
N LEU A 175 0.54 -14.49 7.20
CA LEU A 175 -0.03 -13.27 6.61
C LEU A 175 -1.34 -12.95 7.32
N LYS A 176 -1.32 -11.92 8.18
CA LYS A 176 -2.43 -11.59 9.09
C LYS A 176 -3.36 -10.53 8.55
N GLY A 177 -2.85 -9.61 7.75
CA GLY A 177 -3.72 -8.61 7.16
C GLY A 177 -3.05 -7.70 6.15
N LEU A 178 -3.92 -6.93 5.48
CA LEU A 178 -3.55 -5.85 4.58
C LEU A 178 -4.13 -4.54 5.09
N ILE A 179 -3.36 -3.45 4.92
CA ILE A 179 -3.75 -2.09 5.29
C ILE A 179 -3.61 -1.23 4.04
N LEU A 180 -4.73 -0.83 3.49
CA LEU A 180 -4.84 -0.18 2.20
C LEU A 180 -5.17 1.30 2.41
N ILE A 181 -4.17 2.17 2.26
CA ILE A 181 -4.24 3.58 2.62
C ILE A 181 -4.41 4.43 1.37
N GLY A 182 -5.55 5.10 1.20
CA GLY A 182 -5.80 6.01 0.09
C GLY A 182 -5.55 5.40 -1.29
N GLY A 183 -5.99 4.16 -1.52
CA GLY A 183 -5.70 3.45 -2.77
C GLY A 183 -6.55 3.90 -3.95
N VAL A 184 -6.05 3.66 -5.16
CA VAL A 184 -6.75 3.81 -6.44
C VAL A 184 -7.12 2.41 -6.95
N TYR A 185 -8.42 2.18 -7.23
CA TYR A 185 -8.92 0.84 -7.52
C TYR A 185 -9.67 0.72 -8.84
N ASP A 186 -9.83 1.81 -9.59
CA ASP A 186 -10.33 1.82 -10.97
C ASP A 186 -9.30 2.51 -11.88
N LEU A 187 -8.64 1.74 -12.72
CA LEU A 187 -7.56 2.24 -13.58
C LEU A 187 -8.07 2.80 -14.91
N LYS A 188 -9.32 2.50 -15.30
CA LYS A 188 -9.86 2.91 -16.59
C LYS A 188 -9.87 4.45 -16.78
N PRO A 189 -10.26 5.26 -15.79
CA PRO A 189 -10.22 6.71 -15.94
C PRO A 189 -8.81 7.29 -16.12
N LEU A 190 -7.77 6.62 -15.64
CA LEU A 190 -6.38 7.08 -15.80
C LEU A 190 -5.93 7.18 -17.25
N LEU A 191 -6.56 6.43 -18.17
CA LEU A 191 -6.31 6.54 -19.62
C LEU A 191 -6.47 7.96 -20.17
N LEU A 192 -7.28 8.79 -19.50
CA LEU A 192 -7.61 10.14 -19.91
C LEU A 192 -6.87 11.21 -19.09
N THR A 193 -5.88 10.81 -18.32
CA THR A 193 -5.06 11.69 -17.48
C THR A 193 -3.59 11.67 -17.93
N SER A 194 -2.82 12.68 -17.51
CA SER A 194 -1.38 12.75 -17.77
C SER A 194 -0.60 11.58 -17.19
N MET A 195 -1.11 10.92 -16.14
CA MET A 195 -0.49 9.74 -15.54
C MET A 195 -0.27 8.63 -16.55
N ASN A 196 -1.17 8.51 -17.56
CA ASN A 196 -1.05 7.44 -18.55
C ASN A 196 0.08 7.64 -19.57
N GLU A 197 0.69 8.81 -19.65
CA GLU A 197 1.85 9.07 -20.52
C GLU A 197 3.03 8.17 -20.15
N ALA A 198 3.27 7.96 -18.85
CA ALA A 198 4.29 7.05 -18.36
C ALA A 198 3.76 5.62 -18.16
N LEU A 199 2.53 5.46 -17.67
CA LEU A 199 1.94 4.15 -17.38
C LEU A 199 1.69 3.32 -18.64
N LYS A 200 1.23 3.93 -19.72
CA LYS A 200 0.89 3.27 -21.00
C LYS A 200 0.02 2.03 -20.80
N LEU A 201 -1.01 2.18 -19.95
CA LEU A 201 -1.89 1.09 -19.54
C LEU A 201 -2.51 0.36 -20.74
N THR A 202 -2.40 -0.94 -20.73
CA THR A 202 -3.05 -1.81 -21.72
C THR A 202 -4.47 -2.16 -21.28
N PRO A 203 -5.37 -2.55 -22.22
CA PRO A 203 -6.71 -3.05 -21.88
C PRO A 203 -6.67 -4.24 -20.92
N GLU A 204 -5.67 -5.12 -21.07
CA GLU A 204 -5.45 -6.29 -20.22
C GLU A 204 -5.08 -5.90 -18.80
N GLU A 205 -4.22 -4.90 -18.63
CA GLU A 205 -3.82 -4.37 -17.32
C GLU A 205 -4.99 -3.69 -16.62
N ILE A 206 -5.77 -2.88 -17.34
CA ILE A 206 -6.98 -2.26 -16.81
C ILE A 206 -7.95 -3.32 -16.31
N LYS A 207 -8.20 -4.36 -17.12
CA LYS A 207 -9.10 -5.46 -16.74
C LYS A 207 -8.57 -6.25 -15.54
N SER A 208 -7.26 -6.48 -15.48
CA SER A 208 -6.64 -7.32 -14.44
C SER A 208 -6.45 -6.59 -13.12
N PHE A 209 -6.24 -5.26 -13.15
CA PHE A 209 -5.82 -4.48 -12.00
C PHE A 209 -6.81 -3.40 -11.55
N SER A 210 -8.02 -3.33 -12.17
CA SER A 210 -9.13 -2.55 -11.64
C SER A 210 -9.99 -3.41 -10.72
N PHE A 211 -9.93 -3.11 -9.43
CA PHE A 211 -10.61 -3.94 -8.40
C PHE A 211 -12.00 -3.40 -8.00
N ALA A 212 -12.33 -2.17 -8.37
CA ALA A 212 -13.63 -1.55 -8.10
C ALA A 212 -14.15 -0.75 -9.30
N PRO A 213 -14.21 -1.33 -10.51
CA PRO A 213 -14.64 -0.60 -11.70
C PRO A 213 -16.09 -0.12 -11.57
N ILE A 214 -16.38 1.07 -12.14
CA ILE A 214 -17.71 1.69 -12.08
C ILE A 214 -18.74 0.92 -12.89
N GLU A 215 -18.32 0.31 -14.00
CA GLU A 215 -19.19 -0.27 -15.03
C GLU A 215 -19.28 -1.80 -14.93
N GLN A 216 -19.10 -2.42 -13.77
CA GLN A 216 -19.37 -3.87 -13.68
C GLN A 216 -20.89 -4.12 -13.67
N THR A 217 -21.41 -4.35 -14.86
CA THR A 217 -22.78 -4.90 -15.10
C THR A 217 -22.77 -6.42 -15.23
N ASP A 218 -21.64 -7.08 -14.95
CA ASP A 218 -21.56 -8.53 -15.12
C ASP A 218 -22.15 -9.25 -13.91
N ASN A 219 -23.41 -9.66 -14.06
CA ASN A 219 -24.16 -10.50 -13.13
C ASN A 219 -23.64 -11.95 -13.04
N SER A 220 -22.52 -12.27 -13.65
CA SER A 220 -21.86 -13.56 -13.46
C SER A 220 -21.14 -13.57 -12.11
N LYS A 221 -21.89 -13.71 -11.03
CA LYS A 221 -21.39 -14.07 -9.70
C LYS A 221 -20.69 -15.42 -9.78
N LYS A 222 -19.45 -15.46 -10.21
CA LYS A 222 -18.57 -16.57 -9.82
C LYS A 222 -18.35 -16.38 -8.32
N SER A 223 -18.93 -17.23 -7.51
CA SER A 223 -18.64 -17.30 -6.09
C SER A 223 -17.12 -17.43 -5.92
N GLU A 224 -16.49 -16.35 -5.50
CA GLU A 224 -15.08 -16.41 -5.13
C GLU A 224 -14.98 -17.22 -3.85
N GLU A 225 -13.99 -18.11 -3.75
CA GLU A 225 -13.75 -18.79 -2.49
C GLU A 225 -13.35 -17.75 -1.44
N PRO A 226 -13.98 -17.76 -0.24
CA PRO A 226 -13.73 -16.75 0.76
C PRO A 226 -12.27 -16.80 1.26
N ILE A 227 -11.66 -15.63 1.31
CA ILE A 227 -10.34 -15.44 1.94
C ILE A 227 -10.58 -15.32 3.45
N ARG A 228 -10.24 -16.38 4.16
CA ARG A 228 -10.31 -16.45 5.62
C ARG A 228 -8.96 -16.13 6.25
N ASP A 229 -8.99 -15.71 7.49
CA ASP A 229 -7.80 -15.48 8.34
C ASP A 229 -6.90 -14.30 7.92
N ILE A 230 -7.32 -13.52 6.90
CA ILE A 230 -6.65 -12.27 6.51
C ILE A 230 -7.61 -11.11 6.76
N LYS A 231 -7.21 -10.17 7.62
CA LYS A 231 -7.97 -8.95 7.83
C LYS A 231 -7.58 -7.89 6.80
N VAL A 232 -8.56 -7.17 6.25
CA VAL A 232 -8.31 -6.05 5.34
C VAL A 232 -8.85 -4.76 5.93
N ILE A 233 -7.97 -3.80 6.15
CA ILE A 233 -8.32 -2.46 6.63
C ILE A 233 -8.13 -1.49 5.47
N LEU A 234 -9.22 -0.86 5.02
CA LEU A 234 -9.15 0.23 4.05
C LEU A 234 -9.31 1.56 4.79
N THR A 235 -8.46 2.50 4.46
CA THR A 235 -8.55 3.83 5.07
C THR A 235 -8.29 4.91 4.02
N VAL A 236 -8.96 6.04 4.18
CA VAL A 236 -8.82 7.22 3.33
C VAL A 236 -9.09 8.48 4.16
N GLY A 237 -8.43 9.58 3.85
CA GLY A 237 -8.65 10.86 4.52
C GLY A 237 -9.91 11.57 4.00
N GLU A 238 -10.57 12.36 4.84
CA GLU A 238 -11.76 13.14 4.42
C GLU A 238 -11.43 14.29 3.47
N CYS A 239 -10.15 14.70 3.43
CA CYS A 239 -9.63 15.71 2.50
C CYS A 239 -8.81 15.08 1.35
N ASP A 240 -8.95 13.78 1.12
CA ASP A 240 -8.49 13.15 -0.11
C ASP A 240 -9.42 13.51 -1.27
N SER A 241 -9.00 13.21 -2.51
CA SER A 241 -9.86 13.36 -3.67
C SER A 241 -11.20 12.63 -3.49
N PRO A 242 -12.32 13.24 -3.87
CA PRO A 242 -13.63 12.56 -3.87
C PRO A 242 -13.63 11.24 -4.63
N VAL A 243 -12.78 11.10 -5.66
CA VAL A 243 -12.63 9.84 -6.42
C VAL A 243 -11.99 8.77 -5.56
N PHE A 244 -10.88 9.07 -4.86
CA PHE A 244 -10.21 8.13 -3.97
C PHE A 244 -11.11 7.69 -2.81
N ILE A 245 -11.86 8.63 -2.22
CA ILE A 245 -12.85 8.30 -1.18
C ILE A 245 -13.92 7.35 -1.73
N LYS A 246 -14.47 7.64 -2.92
CA LYS A 246 -15.50 6.83 -3.57
C LYS A 246 -14.98 5.44 -3.94
N GLU A 247 -13.79 5.37 -4.53
CA GLU A 247 -13.17 4.09 -4.93
C GLU A 247 -12.83 3.23 -3.71
N SER A 248 -12.26 3.81 -2.64
CA SER A 248 -11.97 3.09 -1.40
C SER A 248 -13.25 2.50 -0.78
N LYS A 249 -14.33 3.28 -0.72
CA LYS A 249 -15.63 2.80 -0.23
C LYS A 249 -16.19 1.66 -1.08
N ARG A 250 -16.15 1.79 -2.40
CA ARG A 250 -16.63 0.75 -3.34
C ARG A 250 -15.80 -0.52 -3.22
N TYR A 251 -14.49 -0.37 -3.14
CA TYR A 251 -13.62 -1.52 -3.01
C TYR A 251 -13.84 -2.23 -1.67
N ALA A 252 -14.05 -1.50 -0.58
CA ALA A 252 -14.43 -2.10 0.70
C ALA A 252 -15.73 -2.93 0.60
N GLN A 253 -16.75 -2.41 -0.10
CA GLN A 253 -18.00 -3.14 -0.34
C GLN A 253 -17.76 -4.42 -1.16
N ARG A 254 -16.91 -4.35 -2.19
CA ARG A 254 -16.57 -5.54 -2.99
C ARG A 254 -15.81 -6.59 -2.21
N LEU A 255 -14.89 -6.19 -1.36
CA LEU A 255 -14.13 -7.12 -0.52
C LEU A 255 -15.03 -7.96 0.37
N LEU A 256 -16.16 -7.44 0.86
CA LEU A 256 -17.13 -8.19 1.66
C LEU A 256 -17.75 -9.40 0.94
N GLU A 257 -17.61 -9.47 -0.39
CA GLU A 257 -18.11 -10.62 -1.17
C GLU A 257 -17.19 -11.85 -1.04
N PHE A 258 -15.91 -11.66 -0.67
CA PHE A 258 -14.91 -12.74 -0.63
C PHE A 258 -13.86 -12.65 0.49
N VAL A 259 -13.93 -11.65 1.35
CA VAL A 259 -13.05 -11.51 2.52
C VAL A 259 -13.90 -11.45 3.78
N ASP A 260 -13.64 -12.35 4.73
CA ASP A 260 -14.45 -12.46 5.95
C ASP A 260 -14.28 -11.28 6.92
N ASN A 261 -13.15 -10.60 6.90
CA ASN A 261 -12.83 -9.53 7.86
C ASN A 261 -12.36 -8.26 7.15
N VAL A 262 -13.29 -7.35 6.91
CA VAL A 262 -13.06 -6.07 6.23
C VAL A 262 -13.46 -4.92 7.15
N GLU A 263 -12.58 -3.92 7.27
CA GLU A 263 -12.83 -2.69 8.02
C GLU A 263 -12.59 -1.48 7.09
N PHE A 264 -13.54 -0.54 7.05
CA PHE A 264 -13.40 0.71 6.31
C PHE A 264 -13.38 1.89 7.26
N VAL A 265 -12.36 2.73 7.16
CA VAL A 265 -12.15 3.89 8.04
C VAL A 265 -11.97 5.16 7.22
N LEU A 266 -12.91 6.09 7.35
CA LEU A 266 -12.74 7.47 6.85
C LEU A 266 -12.13 8.31 7.97
N LEU A 267 -10.88 8.72 7.80
CA LEU A 267 -10.17 9.56 8.75
C LEU A 267 -10.61 11.02 8.64
N ARG A 268 -11.01 11.57 9.78
CA ARG A 268 -11.53 12.93 9.93
C ARG A 268 -10.41 13.92 10.27
N ASN A 269 -10.79 15.12 10.67
CA ASN A 269 -9.90 16.19 11.13
C ASN A 269 -8.99 16.74 10.02
N ASN A 270 -9.58 16.94 8.84
CA ASN A 270 -8.92 17.42 7.62
C ASN A 270 -7.76 16.53 7.13
N THR A 271 -7.73 15.24 7.51
CA THR A 271 -6.74 14.31 7.00
C THR A 271 -6.80 14.22 5.48
N ASP A 272 -5.68 14.50 4.82
CA ASP A 272 -5.50 14.43 3.37
C ASP A 272 -4.72 13.16 2.94
N HIS A 273 -4.45 13.07 1.64
CA HIS A 273 -3.77 11.93 1.03
C HIS A 273 -2.34 11.72 1.53
N PHE A 274 -1.68 12.78 2.02
CA PHE A 274 -0.26 12.78 2.38
C PHE A 274 -0.08 12.68 3.89
N ASP A 275 -0.79 13.51 4.66
CA ASP A 275 -0.66 13.49 6.11
C ASP A 275 -1.21 12.20 6.74
N ILE A 276 -2.05 11.46 6.04
CA ILE A 276 -2.51 10.13 6.46
C ILE A 276 -1.35 9.15 6.70
N VAL A 277 -0.27 9.25 5.93
CA VAL A 277 0.95 8.45 6.15
C VAL A 277 2.01 9.18 6.96
N GLU A 278 2.15 10.49 6.80
CA GLU A 278 3.04 11.32 7.62
C GLU A 278 2.76 11.15 9.11
N ASN A 279 1.48 11.10 9.48
CA ASN A 279 1.03 10.97 10.87
C ASN A 279 1.20 9.55 11.46
N LEU A 280 1.67 8.55 10.70
CA LEU A 280 2.11 7.27 11.26
C LEU A 280 3.33 7.43 12.19
N THR A 281 4.03 8.56 12.10
CA THR A 281 5.06 8.96 13.07
C THR A 281 4.51 9.27 14.47
N GLN A 282 3.19 9.46 14.60
CA GLN A 282 2.53 9.85 15.83
C GLN A 282 1.81 8.66 16.47
N PRO A 283 2.18 8.25 17.69
CA PRO A 283 1.55 7.11 18.35
C PRO A 283 0.06 7.34 18.66
N ASP A 284 -0.34 8.61 18.80
CA ASP A 284 -1.73 8.98 19.12
C ASP A 284 -2.65 9.14 17.91
N PHE A 285 -2.11 9.12 16.70
CA PHE A 285 -2.92 9.17 15.49
C PHE A 285 -3.84 7.96 15.38
N LEU A 286 -5.09 8.16 14.98
CA LEU A 286 -6.10 7.11 14.97
C LEU A 286 -5.67 5.89 14.14
N LEU A 287 -5.13 6.12 12.93
CA LEU A 287 -4.66 5.03 12.07
C LEU A 287 -3.49 4.26 12.70
N THR A 288 -2.55 4.97 13.31
CA THR A 288 -1.42 4.35 14.03
C THR A 288 -1.93 3.44 15.15
N LYS A 289 -2.84 3.93 15.98
CA LYS A 289 -3.46 3.14 17.06
C LYS A 289 -4.18 1.91 16.52
N LEU A 290 -4.97 2.08 15.47
CA LEU A 290 -5.70 0.99 14.84
C LEU A 290 -4.77 -0.11 14.33
N ILE A 291 -3.70 0.27 13.62
CA ILE A 291 -2.72 -0.68 13.09
C ILE A 291 -2.01 -1.40 14.25
N LEU A 292 -1.49 -0.66 15.23
CA LEU A 292 -0.79 -1.24 16.37
C LEU A 292 -1.67 -2.20 17.17
N GLN A 293 -2.93 -1.85 17.39
CA GLN A 293 -3.89 -2.72 18.06
C GLN A 293 -4.10 -4.03 17.30
N ASN A 294 -4.29 -3.97 15.98
CA ASN A 294 -4.49 -5.15 15.16
C ASN A 294 -3.26 -6.06 15.10
N ILE A 295 -2.06 -5.48 15.00
CA ILE A 295 -0.81 -6.28 14.99
C ILE A 295 -0.58 -6.98 16.34
N LYS A 296 -0.90 -6.32 17.46
CA LYS A 296 -0.66 -6.85 18.81
C LYS A 296 -1.73 -7.84 19.27
N SER A 297 -2.94 -7.78 18.72
CA SER A 297 -4.06 -8.65 19.13
C SER A 297 -4.04 -10.04 18.51
N GLN A 298 -3.11 -10.34 17.66
CA GLN A 298 -2.97 -11.62 16.95
C GLN A 298 -1.67 -12.34 17.39
#